data_a502023bbec43f45af3a6bd2612386a4
#
_entry.id   a502023bbec43f45af3a6bd2612386a4
#
_cell.length_a   1.000
_cell.length_b   1.000
_cell.length_c   1.000
_cell.angle_alpha   90.00
_cell.angle_beta   90.00
_cell.angle_gamma   90.00
#
_symmetry.space_group_name_H-M   'P 1'
#
loop_
_entity.id
_entity.type
_entity.pdbx_description
1 polymer ?
#
loop_
_entity_poly.entity_id
_entity_poly.type
_entity_poly.pdbx_seq_one_letter_code
_entity_poly.pdbx_strand_id
1 'polypeptide(L)'
;MRFIFTYLVLLIALSFSQTNSKALKVVEHKNSWKAYRSGIEIPKSHFFRIVKDEYNRDQSLLYEKNFMIRRFKLSCFMCGNSSLGFISLAADNQKMIKITLYGYILTSIIKRLIKEDSVDITFDKALNLAKKYNDSLNGKTNIAI
;
A
#
# COMPACT_ATOMS: atom_id res chain seq x y z
N MET A 1 -11.21 -2.72 40.40
CA MET A 1 -11.66 -3.49 39.24
C MET A 1 -12.77 -2.80 38.42
N ARG A 2 -13.77 -2.15 39.00
CA ARG A 2 -14.87 -1.47 38.28
C ARG A 2 -14.39 -0.37 37.32
N PHE A 3 -13.39 0.43 37.66
CA PHE A 3 -12.86 1.51 36.82
C PHE A 3 -12.13 1.01 35.55
N ILE A 4 -11.46 -0.13 35.61
CA ILE A 4 -10.75 -0.70 34.46
C ILE A 4 -11.76 -1.19 33.42
N PHE A 5 -12.88 -1.75 33.84
CA PHE A 5 -13.93 -2.25 32.96
C PHE A 5 -14.66 -1.11 32.25
N THR A 6 -14.95 0.01 32.95
CA THR A 6 -15.54 1.20 32.33
C THR A 6 -14.58 1.86 31.33
N TYR A 7 -13.28 1.90 31.60
CA TYR A 7 -12.28 2.43 30.66
C TYR A 7 -12.15 1.56 29.41
N LEU A 8 -12.18 0.23 29.58
CA LEU A 8 -12.15 -0.71 28.45
C LEU A 8 -13.38 -0.62 27.56
N VAL A 9 -14.58 -0.50 28.15
CA VAL A 9 -15.84 -0.28 27.42
C VAL A 9 -15.85 1.05 26.68
N LEU A 10 -15.32 2.12 27.28
CA LEU A 10 -15.19 3.43 26.67
C LEU A 10 -14.21 3.41 25.47
N LEU A 11 -13.08 2.73 25.62
CA LEU A 11 -12.11 2.53 24.52
C LEU A 11 -12.70 1.74 23.36
N ILE A 12 -13.46 0.69 23.65
CA ILE A 12 -14.17 -0.12 22.65
C ILE A 12 -15.25 0.75 21.97
N ALA A 13 -16.05 1.52 22.72
CA ALA A 13 -17.06 2.40 22.17
C ALA A 13 -16.46 3.51 21.28
N LEU A 14 -15.31 4.08 21.65
CA LEU A 14 -14.59 5.05 20.84
C LEU A 14 -14.01 4.41 19.56
N SER A 15 -13.61 3.15 19.62
CA SER A 15 -13.15 2.41 18.43
C SER A 15 -14.28 2.12 17.45
N PHE A 16 -15.50 1.92 17.93
CA PHE A 16 -16.70 1.73 17.09
C PHE A 16 -17.32 3.05 16.59
N SER A 17 -16.96 4.18 17.18
CA SER A 17 -17.41 5.52 16.75
C SER A 17 -16.66 6.03 15.51
N GLN A 18 -15.76 5.27 14.91
CA GLN A 18 -15.26 5.57 13.59
C GLN A 18 -16.43 5.45 12.62
N THR A 19 -16.99 6.60 12.29
CA THR A 19 -18.04 6.75 11.28
C THR A 19 -17.69 5.89 10.08
N ASN A 20 -18.56 4.91 9.77
CA ASN A 20 -18.51 4.06 8.60
C ASN A 20 -18.77 4.90 7.33
N SER A 21 -18.04 5.98 7.19
CA SER A 21 -18.11 6.86 6.03
C SER A 21 -17.62 6.09 4.82
N LYS A 22 -18.55 5.63 3.99
CA LYS A 22 -18.24 5.03 2.68
C LYS A 22 -17.59 6.04 1.75
N ALA A 23 -17.45 7.30 2.17
CA ALA A 23 -16.88 8.39 1.40
C ALA A 23 -15.40 8.14 1.08
N LEU A 24 -15.01 8.49 -0.13
CA LEU A 24 -13.63 8.46 -0.59
C LEU A 24 -12.96 9.81 -0.31
N LYS A 25 -11.74 9.77 0.21
CA LYS A 25 -10.87 10.94 0.38
C LYS A 25 -9.61 10.72 -0.45
N VAL A 26 -9.22 11.71 -1.23
CA VAL A 26 -7.96 11.72 -1.97
C VAL A 26 -7.07 12.81 -1.38
N VAL A 27 -5.81 12.47 -1.14
CA VAL A 27 -4.82 13.37 -0.56
C VAL A 27 -3.61 13.41 -1.46
N GLU A 28 -3.13 14.61 -1.74
CA GLU A 28 -1.88 14.79 -2.47
C GLU A 28 -0.69 14.32 -1.63
N HIS A 29 0.25 13.60 -2.26
CA HIS A 29 1.42 13.07 -1.59
C HIS A 29 2.65 13.17 -2.50
N LYS A 30 3.51 14.16 -2.25
CA LYS A 30 4.71 14.46 -3.06
C LYS A 30 4.33 14.66 -4.54
N ASN A 31 4.77 13.77 -5.42
CA ASN A 31 4.49 13.80 -6.86
C ASN A 31 3.38 12.81 -7.25
N SER A 32 2.50 12.44 -6.33
CA SER A 32 1.45 11.46 -6.54
C SER A 32 0.25 11.78 -5.63
N TRP A 33 -0.70 10.86 -5.55
CA TRP A 33 -1.84 10.96 -4.65
C TRP A 33 -2.12 9.63 -3.98
N LYS A 34 -2.80 9.69 -2.83
CA LYS A 34 -3.25 8.53 -2.07
C LYS A 34 -4.75 8.60 -1.84
N ALA A 35 -5.41 7.46 -1.88
CA ALA A 35 -6.83 7.35 -1.62
C ALA A 35 -7.07 6.70 -0.26
N TYR A 36 -8.09 7.19 0.43
CA TYR A 36 -8.51 6.70 1.74
C TYR A 36 -10.01 6.41 1.71
N ARG A 37 -10.41 5.34 2.39
CA ARG A 37 -11.80 5.01 2.66
C ARG A 37 -11.94 4.66 4.13
N SER A 38 -12.86 5.33 4.84
CA SER A 38 -13.00 5.17 6.30
C SER A 38 -11.68 5.37 7.07
N GLY A 39 -10.83 6.31 6.63
CA GLY A 39 -9.52 6.58 7.25
C GLY A 39 -8.40 5.60 6.89
N ILE A 40 -8.69 4.51 6.18
CA ILE A 40 -7.72 3.51 5.76
C ILE A 40 -7.24 3.82 4.34
N GLU A 41 -5.91 3.81 4.14
CA GLU A 41 -5.31 3.93 2.80
C GLU A 41 -5.70 2.72 1.96
N ILE A 42 -6.19 2.96 0.75
CA ILE A 42 -6.57 1.92 -0.21
C ILE A 42 -5.67 1.97 -1.45
N PRO A 43 -5.36 0.81 -2.05
CA PRO A 43 -4.62 0.75 -3.31
C PRO A 43 -5.33 1.50 -4.42
N LYS A 44 -4.57 2.03 -5.39
CA LYS A 44 -5.15 2.76 -6.54
C LYS A 44 -6.09 1.89 -7.37
N SER A 45 -5.76 0.62 -7.56
CA SER A 45 -6.65 -0.34 -8.23
C SER A 45 -8.01 -0.49 -7.53
N HIS A 46 -8.00 -0.50 -6.19
CA HIS A 46 -9.24 -0.55 -5.41
C HIS A 46 -10.02 0.76 -5.51
N PHE A 47 -9.35 1.92 -5.50
CA PHE A 47 -9.98 3.21 -5.74
C PHE A 47 -10.71 3.24 -7.08
N PHE A 48 -10.04 2.85 -8.18
CA PHE A 48 -10.64 2.83 -9.51
C PHE A 48 -11.80 1.84 -9.63
N ARG A 49 -11.72 0.70 -8.93
CA ARG A 49 -12.85 -0.24 -8.83
C ARG A 49 -14.08 0.40 -8.19
N ILE A 50 -13.90 1.20 -7.14
CA ILE A 50 -14.99 1.87 -6.43
C ILE A 50 -15.64 2.94 -7.31
N VAL A 51 -14.84 3.75 -8.00
CA VAL A 51 -15.34 4.80 -8.90
C VAL A 51 -15.77 4.27 -10.27
N LYS A 52 -15.69 2.94 -10.50
CA LYS A 52 -16.07 2.24 -11.74
C LYS A 52 -15.27 2.68 -12.99
N ASP A 53 -14.01 3.01 -12.79
CA ASP A 53 -13.08 3.32 -13.88
C ASP A 53 -12.27 2.05 -14.19
N GLU A 54 -12.82 1.20 -15.07
CA GLU A 54 -12.25 -0.12 -15.39
C GLU A 54 -10.88 -0.02 -16.06
N TYR A 55 -10.70 0.93 -16.97
CA TYR A 55 -9.42 1.10 -17.67
C TYR A 55 -8.28 1.40 -16.69
N ASN A 56 -8.46 2.40 -15.83
CA ASN A 56 -7.43 2.78 -14.86
C ASN A 56 -7.27 1.73 -13.75
N ARG A 57 -8.32 0.98 -13.42
CA ARG A 57 -8.24 -0.18 -12.52
C ARG A 57 -7.29 -1.24 -13.08
N ASP A 58 -7.47 -1.65 -14.33
CA ASP A 58 -6.68 -2.73 -14.94
C ASP A 58 -5.22 -2.31 -15.11
N GLN A 59 -4.97 -1.08 -15.50
CA GLN A 59 -3.61 -0.51 -15.53
C GLN A 59 -2.98 -0.50 -14.12
N SER A 60 -3.72 -0.07 -13.10
CA SER A 60 -3.22 -0.06 -11.72
C SER A 60 -2.89 -1.46 -11.21
N LEU A 61 -3.75 -2.45 -11.49
CA LEU A 61 -3.50 -3.85 -11.14
C LEU A 61 -2.24 -4.39 -11.81
N LEU A 62 -2.01 -4.04 -13.08
CA LEU A 62 -0.80 -4.45 -13.80
C LEU A 62 0.46 -3.87 -13.16
N TYR A 63 0.46 -2.58 -12.81
CA TYR A 63 1.58 -1.93 -12.15
C TYR A 63 1.83 -2.48 -10.75
N GLU A 64 0.79 -2.65 -9.94
CA GLU A 64 0.88 -3.25 -8.61
C GLU A 64 1.46 -4.68 -8.67
N LYS A 65 0.98 -5.50 -9.61
CA LYS A 65 1.48 -6.87 -9.85
C LYS A 65 2.95 -6.85 -10.25
N ASN A 66 3.33 -6.02 -11.21
CA ASN A 66 4.71 -5.91 -11.68
C ASN A 66 5.66 -5.44 -10.57
N PHE A 67 5.23 -4.49 -9.76
CA PHE A 67 5.97 -4.02 -8.60
C PHE A 67 6.17 -5.12 -7.56
N MET A 68 5.12 -5.86 -7.23
CA MET A 68 5.21 -7.01 -6.31
C MET A 68 6.16 -8.09 -6.82
N ILE A 69 6.08 -8.44 -8.11
CA ILE A 69 6.96 -9.43 -8.74
C ILE A 69 8.42 -8.96 -8.67
N ARG A 70 8.70 -7.69 -9.00
CA ARG A 70 10.06 -7.14 -8.92
C ARG A 70 10.60 -7.19 -7.48
N ARG A 71 9.81 -6.80 -6.49
CA ARG A 71 10.20 -6.87 -5.07
C ARG A 71 10.39 -8.30 -4.58
N PHE A 72 9.54 -9.22 -5.01
CA PHE A 72 9.66 -10.64 -4.66
C PHE A 72 10.95 -11.24 -5.21
N LYS A 73 11.26 -11.02 -6.50
CA LYS A 73 12.51 -11.50 -7.12
C LYS A 73 13.74 -11.00 -6.37
N LEU A 74 13.78 -9.72 -6.00
CA LEU A 74 14.87 -9.16 -5.21
C LEU A 74 14.94 -9.75 -3.81
N SER A 75 13.81 -10.00 -3.16
CA SER A 75 13.79 -10.64 -1.84
C SER A 75 14.32 -12.05 -1.89
N CYS A 76 13.97 -12.85 -2.91
CA CYS A 76 14.51 -14.18 -3.14
C CYS A 76 16.03 -14.13 -3.36
N PHE A 77 16.53 -13.16 -4.14
CA PHE A 77 17.96 -12.98 -4.36
C PHE A 77 18.70 -12.62 -3.06
N MET A 78 18.12 -11.75 -2.23
CA MET A 78 18.67 -11.42 -0.91
C MET A 78 18.73 -12.65 0.01
N CYS A 79 17.67 -13.47 0.04
CA CYS A 79 17.67 -14.71 0.82
C CYS A 79 18.75 -15.68 0.34
N GLY A 80 18.90 -15.84 -0.97
CA GLY A 80 19.97 -16.68 -1.57
C GLY A 80 21.36 -16.20 -1.17
N ASN A 81 21.62 -14.89 -1.30
CA ASN A 81 22.90 -14.31 -0.87
C ASN A 81 23.17 -14.50 0.63
N SER A 82 22.16 -14.33 1.49
CA SER A 82 22.31 -14.56 2.92
C SER A 82 22.67 -16.00 3.24
N SER A 83 22.01 -16.97 2.59
CA SER A 83 22.29 -18.39 2.77
C SER A 83 23.72 -18.75 2.34
N LEU A 84 24.16 -18.23 1.18
CA LEU A 84 25.54 -18.39 0.70
C LEU A 84 26.55 -17.76 1.65
N GLY A 85 26.21 -16.61 2.26
CA GLY A 85 27.03 -15.95 3.27
C GLY A 85 27.25 -16.83 4.49
N PHE A 86 26.20 -17.47 5.02
CA PHE A 86 26.31 -18.40 6.15
C PHE A 86 27.16 -19.63 5.83
N ILE A 87 26.97 -20.23 4.63
CA ILE A 87 27.80 -21.36 4.17
C ILE A 87 29.27 -20.94 4.05
N SER A 88 29.51 -19.74 3.52
CA SER A 88 30.87 -19.21 3.35
C SER A 88 31.59 -18.94 4.67
N LEU A 89 30.84 -18.49 5.68
CA LEU A 89 31.33 -18.33 7.05
C LEU A 89 31.69 -19.68 7.67
N ALA A 90 30.83 -20.69 7.52
CA ALA A 90 31.10 -22.04 8.03
C ALA A 90 32.31 -22.71 7.35
N ALA A 91 32.58 -22.37 6.09
CA ALA A 91 33.71 -22.86 5.32
C ALA A 91 34.97 -21.99 5.42
N ASP A 92 34.96 -20.92 6.25
CA ASP A 92 36.03 -19.93 6.38
C ASP A 92 36.54 -19.33 5.07
N ASN A 93 35.65 -19.22 4.09
CA ASN A 93 35.95 -18.70 2.76
C ASN A 93 35.79 -17.18 2.66
N GLN A 94 36.85 -16.46 2.98
CA GLN A 94 36.82 -14.98 3.04
C GLN A 94 36.49 -14.30 1.72
N LYS A 95 36.84 -14.89 0.57
CA LYS A 95 36.47 -14.33 -0.75
C LYS A 95 34.98 -14.39 -0.97
N MET A 96 34.36 -15.54 -0.68
CA MET A 96 32.91 -15.72 -0.82
C MET A 96 32.13 -14.85 0.18
N ILE A 97 32.61 -14.67 1.42
CA ILE A 97 32.02 -13.78 2.41
C ILE A 97 31.93 -12.34 1.86
N LYS A 98 33.02 -11.84 1.29
CA LYS A 98 33.04 -10.48 0.70
C LYS A 98 32.04 -10.36 -0.46
N ILE A 99 32.01 -11.34 -1.38
CA ILE A 99 31.10 -11.32 -2.53
C ILE A 99 29.64 -11.31 -2.07
N THR A 100 29.26 -12.15 -1.11
CA THR A 100 27.89 -12.22 -0.60
C THR A 100 27.49 -10.95 0.15
N LEU A 101 28.42 -10.35 0.89
CA LEU A 101 28.17 -9.08 1.57
C LEU A 101 27.93 -7.94 0.56
N TYR A 102 28.77 -7.81 -0.46
CA TYR A 102 28.56 -6.82 -1.52
C TYR A 102 27.25 -7.05 -2.29
N GLY A 103 26.93 -8.30 -2.60
CA GLY A 103 25.66 -8.68 -3.23
C GLY A 103 24.45 -8.27 -2.38
N TYR A 104 24.51 -8.49 -1.07
CA TYR A 104 23.46 -8.08 -0.15
C TYR A 104 23.28 -6.56 -0.08
N ILE A 105 24.39 -5.81 0.06
CA ILE A 105 24.36 -4.34 0.11
C ILE A 105 23.78 -3.78 -1.19
N LEU A 106 24.28 -4.25 -2.35
CA LEU A 106 23.82 -3.80 -3.66
C LEU A 106 22.32 -4.06 -3.85
N THR A 107 21.86 -5.25 -3.51
CA THR A 107 20.45 -5.63 -3.63
C THR A 107 19.56 -4.78 -2.69
N SER A 108 20.07 -4.47 -1.49
CA SER A 108 19.36 -3.58 -0.54
C SER A 108 19.20 -2.17 -1.10
N ILE A 109 20.23 -1.64 -1.75
CA ILE A 109 20.20 -0.32 -2.42
C ILE A 109 19.18 -0.37 -3.58
N ILE A 110 19.27 -1.35 -4.46
CA ILE A 110 18.35 -1.52 -5.59
C ILE A 110 16.90 -1.60 -5.08
N LYS A 111 16.64 -2.37 -4.01
CA LYS A 111 15.30 -2.51 -3.43
C LYS A 111 14.73 -1.17 -2.93
N ARG A 112 15.57 -0.26 -2.46
CA ARG A 112 15.16 1.10 -2.05
C ARG A 112 14.90 2.03 -3.23
N LEU A 113 15.61 1.82 -4.34
CA LEU A 113 15.47 2.64 -5.54
C LEU A 113 14.29 2.25 -6.42
N ILE A 114 13.78 1.01 -6.29
CA ILE A 114 12.60 0.59 -7.02
C ILE A 114 11.39 1.39 -6.52
N LYS A 115 10.89 2.24 -7.40
CA LYS A 115 9.63 2.97 -7.20
C LYS A 115 8.47 2.15 -7.77
N GLU A 116 7.32 2.34 -7.17
CA GLU A 116 6.07 1.84 -7.70
C GLU A 116 5.69 2.70 -8.92
N ASP A 117 5.59 2.07 -10.08
CA ASP A 117 4.98 2.71 -11.24
C ASP A 117 3.50 2.90 -10.93
N SER A 118 2.96 4.06 -11.25
CA SER A 118 1.55 4.35 -11.00
C SER A 118 0.88 4.82 -12.28
N VAL A 119 -0.43 4.61 -12.36
CA VAL A 119 -1.24 5.17 -13.44
C VAL A 119 -1.06 6.68 -13.43
N ASP A 120 -0.81 7.24 -14.62
CA ASP A 120 -0.60 8.68 -14.82
C ASP A 120 -1.94 9.44 -14.78
N ILE A 121 -2.51 9.48 -13.59
CA ILE A 121 -3.69 10.28 -13.30
C ILE A 121 -3.30 11.37 -12.32
N THR A 122 -3.55 12.62 -12.71
CA THR A 122 -3.31 13.78 -11.87
C THR A 122 -4.18 13.74 -10.61
N PHE A 123 -3.69 14.39 -9.56
CA PHE A 123 -4.43 14.54 -8.29
C PHE A 123 -5.84 15.12 -8.52
N ASP A 124 -5.96 16.17 -9.35
CA ASP A 124 -7.24 16.82 -9.63
C ASP A 124 -8.26 15.87 -10.27
N LYS A 125 -7.82 15.03 -11.21
CA LYS A 125 -8.69 14.03 -11.83
C LYS A 125 -9.16 12.99 -10.82
N ALA A 126 -8.26 12.50 -9.96
CA ALA A 126 -8.59 11.56 -8.89
C ALA A 126 -9.57 12.20 -7.87
N LEU A 127 -9.35 13.47 -7.51
CA LEU A 127 -10.21 14.22 -6.60
C LEU A 127 -11.62 14.39 -7.20
N ASN A 128 -11.72 14.72 -8.47
CA ASN A 128 -13.02 14.86 -9.17
C ASN A 128 -13.78 13.54 -9.22
N LEU A 129 -13.10 12.42 -9.48
CA LEU A 129 -13.70 11.09 -9.43
C LEU A 129 -14.23 10.75 -8.03
N ALA A 130 -13.45 11.05 -6.98
CA ALA A 130 -13.87 10.83 -5.60
C ALA A 130 -15.08 11.70 -5.23
N LYS A 131 -15.10 12.99 -5.61
CA LYS A 131 -16.24 13.88 -5.42
C LYS A 131 -17.49 13.32 -6.11
N LYS A 132 -17.42 12.99 -7.39
CA LYS A 132 -18.55 12.42 -8.15
C LYS A 132 -19.11 11.15 -7.50
N TYR A 133 -18.24 10.30 -6.98
CA TYR A 133 -18.66 9.10 -6.24
C TYR A 133 -19.36 9.48 -4.93
N ASN A 134 -18.80 10.38 -4.15
CA ASN A 134 -19.37 10.82 -2.87
C ASN A 134 -20.75 11.50 -3.07
N ASP A 135 -20.90 12.33 -4.11
CA ASP A 135 -22.16 12.95 -4.45
C ASP A 135 -23.21 11.90 -4.83
N SER A 136 -22.82 10.85 -5.53
CA SER A 136 -23.71 9.72 -5.85
C SER A 136 -24.17 8.95 -4.62
N LEU A 137 -23.35 8.89 -3.57
CA LEU A 137 -23.75 8.30 -2.27
C LEU A 137 -24.80 9.14 -1.56
N ASN A 138 -24.57 10.47 -1.52
CA ASN A 138 -25.48 11.42 -0.86
C ASN A 138 -26.84 11.50 -1.58
N GLY A 139 -26.85 11.47 -2.92
CA GLY A 139 -28.08 11.47 -3.71
C GLY A 139 -28.94 10.22 -3.49
N LYS A 140 -28.34 9.07 -3.20
CA LYS A 140 -29.08 7.84 -2.89
C LYS A 140 -29.69 7.83 -1.49
N THR A 141 -29.10 8.56 -0.55
CA THR A 141 -29.61 8.65 0.83
C THR A 141 -30.88 9.51 0.91
N ASN A 142 -31.06 10.45 -0.03
CA ASN A 142 -32.23 11.35 -0.06
C ASN A 142 -33.46 10.77 -0.77
N ILE A 143 -33.38 9.57 -1.36
CA ILE A 143 -34.51 8.93 -2.07
C ILE A 143 -35.16 7.83 -1.24
N ALA A 144 -34.62 7.51 -0.06
CA ALA A 144 -35.08 6.43 0.81
C ALA A 144 -35.86 6.96 2.05
N ILE A 145 -36.73 7.98 1.83
CA ILE A 145 -37.70 8.45 2.85
C ILE A 145 -39.13 8.30 2.30
#